data_7d1feeff207199674713a7d3d380ebea
#
_entry.id   7d1feeff207199674713a7d3d380ebea
#
_cell.length_a   1.000
_cell.length_b   1.000
_cell.length_c   1.000
_cell.angle_alpha   90.00
_cell.angle_beta   90.00
_cell.angle_gamma   90.00
#
_symmetry.space_group_name_H-M   'P 1'
#
loop_
_entity.id
_entity.type
_entity.pdbx_description
1 polymer ?
#
loop_
_entity_poly.entity_id
_entity_poly.type
_entity_poly.pdbx_seq_one_letter_code
_entity_poly.pdbx_strand_id
1 'polypeptide(L)'
;MPKFNLMSYIMPPEDKMFFTLFQNSAELCIETARLYAHIIESGLTTEKKEQILKAKKKGSISLKLTLKQLNKSFITPLEREDIQYIAVRLYKINKRIAKACLNLEVYRLLKYTEEMKEQASILVKSADKLGEIIKNLKKVSDVEAITKLNIEMKELETYGDEILRKAISDLFSGK
;
A
#
# COMPACT_ATOMS: atom_id res chain seq x y z
N MET A 1 36.51 8.17 -13.09
CA MET A 1 36.28 9.38 -12.28
C MET A 1 34.96 9.19 -11.54
N PRO A 2 34.90 9.19 -10.21
CA PRO A 2 33.66 9.09 -9.48
C PRO A 2 32.84 10.35 -9.77
N LYS A 3 31.61 10.19 -10.26
CA LYS A 3 30.65 11.29 -10.41
C LYS A 3 30.28 11.78 -9.00
N PHE A 4 30.83 12.89 -8.61
CA PHE A 4 30.46 13.61 -7.39
C PHE A 4 29.00 14.05 -7.51
N ASN A 5 28.12 13.38 -6.79
CA ASN A 5 26.71 13.71 -6.76
C ASN A 5 26.50 14.86 -5.74
N LEU A 6 26.68 16.08 -6.20
CA LEU A 6 26.60 17.30 -5.40
C LEU A 6 25.23 17.46 -4.69
N MET A 7 24.19 16.87 -5.27
CA MET A 7 22.82 16.90 -4.69
C MET A 7 22.68 16.14 -3.37
N SER A 8 23.52 15.14 -3.10
CA SER A 8 23.45 14.41 -1.84
C SER A 8 23.93 15.23 -0.63
N TYR A 9 24.65 16.31 -0.89
CA TYR A 9 25.19 17.23 0.14
C TYR A 9 24.28 18.42 0.45
N ILE A 10 23.32 18.72 -0.44
CA ILE A 10 22.48 19.91 -0.38
C ILE A 10 21.09 19.63 0.25
N MET A 11 20.69 18.36 0.33
CA MET A 11 19.42 18.01 0.98
C MET A 11 19.56 18.03 2.51
N PRO A 12 18.82 18.89 3.22
CA PRO A 12 18.77 18.86 4.67
C PRO A 12 18.37 17.48 5.19
N PRO A 13 18.85 17.07 6.38
CA PRO A 13 18.47 15.77 6.97
C PRO A 13 16.96 15.54 7.11
N GLU A 14 16.19 16.62 7.24
CA GLU A 14 14.73 16.59 7.34
C GLU A 14 14.04 16.11 6.06
N ASP A 15 14.62 16.36 4.89
CA ASP A 15 14.07 15.92 3.61
C ASP A 15 14.06 14.39 3.47
N LYS A 16 15.11 13.73 3.97
CA LYS A 16 15.22 12.27 3.96
C LYS A 16 14.16 11.61 4.85
N MET A 17 13.70 12.31 5.88
CA MET A 17 12.75 11.78 6.85
C MET A 17 11.36 11.53 6.24
N PHE A 18 10.85 12.42 5.38
CA PHE A 18 9.55 12.21 4.73
C PHE A 18 9.54 10.97 3.84
N PHE A 19 10.58 10.76 3.04
CA PHE A 19 10.71 9.57 2.21
C PHE A 19 10.80 8.29 3.05
N THR A 20 11.46 8.34 4.21
CA THR A 20 11.50 7.21 5.15
C THR A 20 10.12 6.94 5.75
N LEU A 21 9.37 7.96 6.13
CA LEU A 21 8.00 7.82 6.63
C LEU A 21 7.06 7.23 5.57
N PHE A 22 7.21 7.64 4.30
CA PHE A 22 6.45 7.05 3.20
C PHE A 22 6.81 5.59 2.97
N GLN A 23 8.12 5.23 2.98
CA GLN A 23 8.56 3.85 2.85
C GLN A 23 8.00 2.96 3.96
N ASN A 24 8.10 3.39 5.21
CA ASN A 24 7.52 2.65 6.34
C ASN A 24 6.00 2.48 6.20
N SER A 25 5.30 3.49 5.67
CA SER A 25 3.85 3.39 5.41
C SER A 25 3.52 2.44 4.25
N ALA A 26 4.33 2.41 3.19
CA ALA A 26 4.17 1.47 2.08
C ALA A 26 4.48 0.03 2.53
N GLU A 27 5.51 -0.18 3.34
CA GLU A 27 5.82 -1.49 3.93
C GLU A 27 4.64 -2.02 4.77
N LEU A 28 3.97 -1.16 5.54
CA LEU A 28 2.76 -1.55 6.26
C LEU A 28 1.62 -1.96 5.32
N CYS A 29 1.50 -1.33 4.15
CA CYS A 29 0.52 -1.76 3.14
C CYS A 29 0.87 -3.16 2.60
N ILE A 30 2.15 -3.42 2.31
CA ILE A 30 2.66 -4.72 1.84
C ILE A 30 2.41 -5.80 2.90
N GLU A 31 2.82 -5.56 4.15
CA GLU A 31 2.60 -6.50 5.26
C GLU A 31 1.12 -6.84 5.42
N THR A 32 0.25 -5.83 5.35
CA THR A 32 -1.19 -6.01 5.52
C THR A 32 -1.82 -6.75 4.34
N ALA A 33 -1.33 -6.52 3.10
CA ALA A 33 -1.77 -7.24 1.91
C ALA A 33 -1.36 -8.73 1.98
N ARG A 34 -0.13 -9.03 2.38
CA ARG A 34 0.35 -10.41 2.57
C ARG A 34 -0.42 -11.12 3.68
N LEU A 35 -0.73 -10.44 4.78
CA LEU A 35 -1.54 -11.00 5.84
C LEU A 35 -2.97 -11.29 5.37
N TYR A 36 -3.57 -10.42 4.54
CA TYR A 36 -4.85 -10.66 3.90
C TYR A 36 -4.80 -11.89 3.00
N ALA A 37 -3.81 -12.01 2.14
CA ALA A 37 -3.65 -13.17 1.27
C ALA A 37 -3.50 -14.48 2.08
N HIS A 38 -2.71 -14.45 3.16
CA HIS A 38 -2.59 -15.59 4.06
C HIS A 38 -3.90 -15.96 4.76
N ILE A 39 -4.74 -14.98 5.10
CA ILE A 39 -6.08 -15.24 5.64
C ILE A 39 -6.98 -15.91 4.60
N ILE A 40 -6.94 -15.44 3.34
CA ILE A 40 -7.73 -16.04 2.25
C ILE A 40 -7.30 -17.48 1.98
N GLU A 41 -6.01 -17.82 2.10
CA GLU A 41 -5.48 -19.16 1.91
C GLU A 41 -5.84 -20.12 3.05
N SER A 42 -5.72 -19.68 4.29
CA SER A 42 -5.70 -20.56 5.46
C SER A 42 -6.78 -20.24 6.52
N GLY A 43 -7.69 -19.33 6.20
CA GLY A 43 -8.79 -18.94 7.08
C GLY A 43 -8.41 -17.85 8.09
N LEU A 44 -9.43 -17.15 8.57
CA LEU A 44 -9.32 -16.12 9.60
C LEU A 44 -9.32 -16.76 10.99
N THR A 45 -8.25 -16.58 11.75
CA THR A 45 -8.12 -16.98 13.15
C THR A 45 -8.12 -15.75 14.06
N THR A 46 -8.34 -15.94 15.37
CA THR A 46 -8.27 -14.87 16.36
C THR A 46 -6.91 -14.17 16.35
N GLU A 47 -5.82 -14.95 16.22
CA GLU A 47 -4.46 -14.40 16.15
C GLU A 47 -4.26 -13.51 14.91
N LYS A 48 -4.70 -13.97 13.74
CA LYS A 48 -4.60 -13.18 12.49
C LYS A 48 -5.46 -11.92 12.57
N LYS A 49 -6.63 -12.00 13.19
CA LYS A 49 -7.48 -10.83 13.44
C LYS A 49 -6.76 -9.79 14.30
N GLU A 50 -6.09 -10.23 15.37
CA GLU A 50 -5.28 -9.32 16.20
C GLU A 50 -4.14 -8.69 15.41
N GLN A 51 -3.45 -9.44 14.55
CA GLN A 51 -2.41 -8.93 13.68
C GLN A 51 -2.96 -7.85 12.73
N ILE A 52 -4.13 -8.05 12.14
CA ILE A 52 -4.82 -7.04 11.30
C ILE A 52 -5.15 -5.78 12.10
N LEU A 53 -5.67 -5.92 13.31
CA LEU A 53 -5.98 -4.77 14.18
C LEU A 53 -4.71 -3.99 14.55
N LYS A 54 -3.61 -4.70 14.83
CA LYS A 54 -2.29 -4.08 15.07
C LYS A 54 -1.78 -3.35 13.81
N ALA A 55 -1.88 -3.96 12.62
CA ALA A 55 -1.49 -3.33 11.35
C ALA A 55 -2.30 -2.05 11.06
N LYS A 56 -3.62 -2.09 11.27
CA LYS A 56 -4.50 -0.93 11.16
C LYS A 56 -4.09 0.20 12.11
N LYS A 57 -3.76 -0.13 13.38
CA LYS A 57 -3.29 0.84 14.38
C LYS A 57 -1.95 1.44 13.98
N LYS A 58 -0.98 0.62 13.54
CA LYS A 58 0.33 1.09 13.03
C LYS A 58 0.14 2.08 11.88
N GLY A 59 -0.74 1.83 10.91
CA GLY A 59 -1.04 2.76 9.82
C GLY A 59 -1.56 4.10 10.30
N SER A 60 -2.44 4.12 11.31
CA SER A 60 -2.92 5.38 11.91
C SER A 60 -1.80 6.15 12.62
N ILE A 61 -0.90 5.45 13.30
CA ILE A 61 0.27 6.06 13.96
C ILE A 61 1.21 6.64 12.91
N SER A 62 1.49 5.91 11.83
CA SER A 62 2.37 6.37 10.74
C SER A 62 1.85 7.67 10.10
N LEU A 63 0.55 7.75 9.81
CA LEU A 63 -0.07 8.99 9.33
C LEU A 63 0.14 10.14 10.32
N LYS A 64 -0.14 9.93 11.62
CA LYS A 64 0.02 10.97 12.64
C LYS A 64 1.47 11.45 12.74
N LEU A 65 2.45 10.54 12.64
CA LEU A 65 3.87 10.88 12.65
C LEU A 65 4.25 11.74 11.45
N THR A 66 3.78 11.38 10.24
CA THR A 66 4.04 12.16 9.02
C THR A 66 3.45 13.56 9.12
N LEU A 67 2.19 13.69 9.55
CA LEU A 67 1.54 15.01 9.72
C LEU A 67 2.20 15.83 10.82
N LYS A 68 2.63 15.19 11.93
CA LYS A 68 3.36 15.89 12.99
C LYS A 68 4.71 16.41 12.48
N GLN A 69 5.43 15.62 11.69
CA GLN A 69 6.68 16.04 11.06
C GLN A 69 6.43 17.20 10.09
N LEU A 70 5.41 17.10 9.25
CA LEU A 70 5.03 18.16 8.31
C LEU A 70 4.79 19.50 9.03
N ASN A 71 4.08 19.46 10.17
CA ASN A 71 3.81 20.67 10.95
C ASN A 71 5.06 21.29 11.62
N LYS A 72 6.10 20.47 11.84
CA LYS A 72 7.36 20.94 12.44
C LYS A 72 8.36 21.44 11.42
N SER A 73 8.29 20.94 10.17
CA SER A 73 9.26 21.27 9.13
C SER A 73 8.92 22.61 8.49
N PHE A 74 9.90 23.49 8.44
CA PHE A 74 9.77 24.78 7.76
C PHE A 74 9.98 24.64 6.25
N ILE A 75 10.97 23.83 5.85
CA ILE A 75 11.28 23.50 4.45
C ILE A 75 10.95 22.02 4.23
N THR A 76 10.35 21.69 3.09
CA THR A 76 9.95 20.32 2.75
C THR A 76 10.44 19.94 1.34
N PRO A 77 10.76 18.64 1.07
CA PRO A 77 11.30 18.20 -0.23
C PRO A 77 10.25 18.15 -1.35
N LEU A 78 8.99 18.15 -0.98
CA LEU A 78 7.81 18.18 -1.85
C LEU A 78 6.87 19.27 -1.35
N GLU A 79 5.87 19.63 -2.14
CA GLU A 79 4.81 20.51 -1.67
C GLU A 79 4.09 19.91 -0.45
N ARG A 80 3.72 20.73 0.51
CA ARG A 80 3.12 20.27 1.78
C ARG A 80 1.84 19.49 1.56
N GLU A 81 1.06 19.90 0.57
CA GLU A 81 -0.18 19.25 0.12
C GLU A 81 0.10 17.87 -0.42
N ASP A 82 1.15 17.69 -1.20
CA ASP A 82 1.56 16.38 -1.75
C ASP A 82 2.02 15.43 -0.67
N ILE A 83 2.81 15.91 0.31
CA ILE A 83 3.22 15.12 1.47
C ILE A 83 2.00 14.62 2.23
N GLN A 84 1.05 15.51 2.51
CA GLN A 84 -0.20 15.15 3.17
C GLN A 84 -1.03 14.18 2.35
N TYR A 85 -1.13 14.41 1.04
CA TYR A 85 -1.89 13.57 0.12
C TYR A 85 -1.34 12.15 0.09
N ILE A 86 -0.02 11.97 -0.10
CA ILE A 86 0.65 10.67 -0.11
C ILE A 86 0.43 9.94 1.22
N ALA A 87 0.67 10.60 2.35
CA ALA A 87 0.50 10.00 3.67
C ALA A 87 -0.93 9.52 3.93
N VAL A 88 -1.92 10.34 3.56
CA VAL A 88 -3.35 10.00 3.70
C VAL A 88 -3.74 8.83 2.78
N ARG A 89 -3.21 8.77 1.54
CA ARG A 89 -3.48 7.69 0.60
C ARG A 89 -2.91 6.37 1.09
N LEU A 90 -1.66 6.33 1.53
CA LEU A 90 -1.03 5.14 2.12
C LEU A 90 -1.81 4.63 3.34
N TYR A 91 -2.22 5.51 4.23
CA TYR A 91 -3.08 5.16 5.35
C TYR A 91 -4.43 4.58 4.90
N LYS A 92 -5.07 5.17 3.89
CA LYS A 92 -6.36 4.70 3.36
C LYS A 92 -6.23 3.31 2.75
N ILE A 93 -5.13 3.01 2.04
CA ILE A 93 -4.85 1.67 1.48
C ILE A 93 -4.78 0.66 2.63
N ASN A 94 -3.89 0.86 3.59
CA ASN A 94 -3.75 -0.02 4.76
C ASN A 94 -5.10 -0.23 5.48
N LYS A 95 -5.84 0.85 5.74
CA LYS A 95 -7.14 0.79 6.41
C LYS A 95 -8.18 -0.01 5.62
N ARG A 96 -8.20 0.11 4.28
CA ARG A 96 -9.14 -0.62 3.42
C ARG A 96 -8.84 -2.11 3.40
N ILE A 97 -7.57 -2.51 3.29
CA ILE A 97 -7.16 -3.91 3.36
C ILE A 97 -7.55 -4.50 4.72
N ALA A 98 -7.22 -3.82 5.81
CA ALA A 98 -7.62 -4.26 7.15
C ALA A 98 -9.14 -4.37 7.31
N LYS A 99 -9.92 -3.46 6.72
CA LYS A 99 -11.38 -3.54 6.73
C LYS A 99 -11.88 -4.74 5.93
N ALA A 100 -11.29 -5.04 4.78
CA ALA A 100 -11.66 -6.22 4.00
C ALA A 100 -11.46 -7.51 4.81
N CYS A 101 -10.32 -7.64 5.52
CA CYS A 101 -10.10 -8.77 6.43
C CYS A 101 -11.18 -8.91 7.51
N LEU A 102 -11.54 -7.81 8.17
CA LEU A 102 -12.55 -7.83 9.23
C LEU A 102 -13.95 -8.12 8.70
N ASN A 103 -14.24 -7.75 7.46
CA ASN A 103 -15.51 -8.05 6.81
C ASN A 103 -15.71 -9.56 6.57
N LEU A 104 -14.62 -10.35 6.41
CA LEU A 104 -14.72 -11.81 6.28
C LEU A 104 -15.43 -12.43 7.49
N GLU A 105 -15.16 -11.93 8.70
CA GLU A 105 -15.83 -12.36 9.92
C GLU A 105 -17.31 -11.93 9.93
N VAL A 106 -17.57 -10.67 9.55
CA VAL A 106 -18.94 -10.11 9.52
C VAL A 106 -19.82 -10.90 8.56
N TYR A 107 -19.28 -11.26 7.40
CA TYR A 107 -19.99 -12.05 6.37
C TYR A 107 -20.03 -13.54 6.69
N ARG A 108 -19.36 -13.99 7.76
CA ARG A 108 -19.29 -15.41 8.18
C ARG A 108 -18.83 -16.33 7.05
N LEU A 109 -17.87 -15.86 6.24
CA LEU A 109 -17.34 -16.65 5.12
C LEU A 109 -16.52 -17.83 5.67
N LEU A 110 -17.01 -19.05 5.43
CA LEU A 110 -16.36 -20.29 5.84
C LEU A 110 -15.44 -20.85 4.77
N LYS A 111 -15.65 -20.45 3.51
CA LYS A 111 -14.86 -20.88 2.35
C LYS A 111 -14.53 -19.67 1.50
N TYR A 112 -13.35 -19.70 0.94
CA TYR A 112 -12.85 -18.68 0.03
C TYR A 112 -12.74 -19.29 -1.37
N THR A 113 -13.27 -18.60 -2.38
CA THR A 113 -13.25 -19.04 -3.76
C THR A 113 -11.87 -18.84 -4.39
N GLU A 114 -11.61 -19.49 -5.53
CA GLU A 114 -10.37 -19.29 -6.28
C GLU A 114 -10.22 -17.83 -6.76
N GLU A 115 -11.32 -17.19 -7.15
CA GLU A 115 -11.33 -15.78 -7.52
C GLU A 115 -10.92 -14.87 -6.35
N MET A 116 -11.32 -15.19 -5.12
CA MET A 116 -10.86 -14.48 -3.92
C MET A 116 -9.36 -14.65 -3.67
N LYS A 117 -8.81 -15.84 -3.90
CA LYS A 117 -7.38 -16.12 -3.78
C LYS A 117 -6.60 -15.37 -4.87
N GLU A 118 -7.11 -15.37 -6.09
CA GLU A 118 -6.51 -14.64 -7.20
C GLU A 118 -6.52 -13.13 -6.96
N GLN A 119 -7.64 -12.56 -6.48
CA GLN A 119 -7.74 -11.16 -6.05
C GLN A 119 -6.74 -10.82 -4.93
N ALA A 120 -6.57 -11.72 -3.97
CA ALA A 120 -5.61 -11.52 -2.89
C ALA A 120 -4.16 -11.53 -3.41
N SER A 121 -3.84 -12.38 -4.40
CA SER A 121 -2.54 -12.39 -5.07
C SER A 121 -2.26 -11.09 -5.82
N ILE A 122 -3.26 -10.58 -6.57
CA ILE A 122 -3.16 -9.29 -7.27
C ILE A 122 -2.93 -8.15 -6.27
N LEU A 123 -3.66 -8.16 -5.16
CA LEU A 123 -3.49 -7.15 -4.11
C LEU A 123 -2.06 -7.13 -3.55
N VAL A 124 -1.43 -8.30 -3.34
CA VAL A 124 -0.04 -8.39 -2.91
C VAL A 124 0.90 -7.81 -3.97
N LYS A 125 0.74 -8.20 -5.24
CA LYS A 125 1.54 -7.67 -6.35
C LYS A 125 1.41 -6.16 -6.47
N SER A 126 0.19 -5.62 -6.34
CA SER A 126 -0.07 -4.17 -6.36
C SER A 126 0.58 -3.45 -5.17
N ALA A 127 0.57 -4.06 -3.98
CA ALA A 127 1.22 -3.50 -2.81
C ALA A 127 2.75 -3.50 -2.95
N ASP A 128 3.35 -4.55 -3.53
CA ASP A 128 4.78 -4.60 -3.83
C ASP A 128 5.17 -3.51 -4.86
N LYS A 129 4.38 -3.31 -5.94
CA LYS A 129 4.58 -2.21 -6.90
C LYS A 129 4.46 -0.84 -6.26
N LEU A 130 3.51 -0.65 -5.36
CA LEU A 130 3.39 0.58 -4.56
C LEU A 130 4.68 0.85 -3.78
N GLY A 131 5.26 -0.17 -3.15
CA GLY A 131 6.54 -0.07 -2.45
C GLY A 131 7.68 0.37 -3.37
N GLU A 132 7.76 -0.18 -4.59
CA GLU A 132 8.74 0.21 -5.60
C GLU A 132 8.56 1.69 -6.03
N ILE A 133 7.32 2.12 -6.30
CA ILE A 133 6.99 3.52 -6.63
C ILE A 133 7.46 4.46 -5.51
N ILE A 134 7.09 4.17 -4.27
CA ILE A 134 7.46 5.00 -3.12
C ILE A 134 8.97 5.04 -2.92
N LYS A 135 9.69 3.92 -3.15
CA LYS A 135 11.15 3.88 -3.08
C LYS A 135 11.82 4.77 -4.13
N ASN A 136 11.22 4.86 -5.32
CA ASN A 136 11.73 5.67 -6.42
C ASN A 136 11.38 7.17 -6.32
N LEU A 137 10.44 7.56 -5.45
CA LEU A 137 10.12 8.99 -5.24
C LEU A 137 11.32 9.84 -4.80
N LYS A 138 12.34 9.22 -4.17
CA LYS A 138 13.60 9.93 -3.84
C LYS A 138 14.41 10.34 -5.07
N LYS A 139 14.19 9.66 -6.20
CA LYS A 139 14.89 9.87 -7.47
C LYS A 139 13.95 10.58 -8.44
N VAL A 140 13.54 11.83 -8.10
CA VAL A 140 12.61 12.65 -8.91
C VAL A 140 13.05 12.80 -10.37
N SER A 141 14.34 12.52 -10.69
CA SER A 141 14.88 12.55 -12.05
C SER A 141 14.55 11.32 -12.91
N ASP A 142 14.00 10.25 -12.32
CA ASP A 142 13.70 9.00 -13.04
C ASP A 142 12.20 8.84 -13.29
N VAL A 143 11.65 9.81 -14.04
CA VAL A 143 10.24 9.84 -14.44
C VAL A 143 9.85 8.60 -15.24
N GLU A 144 10.77 8.09 -16.06
CA GLU A 144 10.54 6.91 -16.91
C GLU A 144 10.29 5.66 -16.07
N ALA A 145 11.11 5.42 -15.04
CA ALA A 145 10.92 4.29 -14.13
C ALA A 145 9.58 4.35 -13.39
N ILE A 146 9.18 5.54 -12.92
CA ILE A 146 7.88 5.72 -12.25
C ILE A 146 6.73 5.51 -13.23
N THR A 147 6.84 6.00 -14.46
CA THR A 147 5.83 5.82 -15.50
C THR A 147 5.63 4.33 -15.82
N LYS A 148 6.71 3.58 -15.97
CA LYS A 148 6.66 2.13 -16.19
C LYS A 148 5.92 1.41 -15.05
N LEU A 149 6.29 1.71 -13.79
CA LEU A 149 5.64 1.13 -12.63
C LEU A 149 4.14 1.46 -12.55
N ASN A 150 3.74 2.67 -12.98
CA ASN A 150 2.33 3.05 -13.06
C ASN A 150 1.59 2.27 -14.13
N ILE A 151 2.20 1.97 -15.28
CA ILE A 151 1.60 1.13 -16.32
C ILE A 151 1.38 -0.28 -15.78
N GLU A 152 2.41 -0.89 -15.17
CA GLU A 152 2.31 -2.22 -14.56
C GLU A 152 1.24 -2.27 -13.45
N MET A 153 1.09 -1.19 -12.66
CA MET A 153 0.02 -1.07 -11.65
C MET A 153 -1.36 -1.07 -12.30
N LYS A 154 -1.53 -0.34 -13.41
CA LYS A 154 -2.80 -0.26 -14.14
C LYS A 154 -3.17 -1.60 -14.78
N GLU A 155 -2.21 -2.37 -15.26
CA GLU A 155 -2.43 -3.73 -15.75
C GLU A 155 -2.95 -4.65 -14.64
N LEU A 156 -2.36 -4.58 -13.44
CA LEU A 156 -2.85 -5.32 -12.27
C LEU A 156 -4.28 -4.92 -11.86
N GLU A 157 -4.60 -3.63 -11.92
CA GLU A 157 -5.95 -3.12 -11.65
C GLU A 157 -6.96 -3.68 -12.67
N THR A 158 -6.65 -3.58 -13.97
CA THR A 158 -7.51 -4.10 -15.04
C THR A 158 -7.76 -5.60 -14.88
N TYR A 159 -6.71 -6.37 -14.61
CA TYR A 159 -6.84 -7.81 -14.41
C TYR A 159 -7.69 -8.13 -13.15
N GLY A 160 -7.52 -7.39 -12.07
CA GLY A 160 -8.34 -7.52 -10.88
C GLY A 160 -9.83 -7.24 -11.15
N ASP A 161 -10.12 -6.23 -11.95
CA ASP A 161 -11.49 -5.90 -12.35
C ASP A 161 -12.13 -7.00 -13.21
N GLU A 162 -11.38 -7.63 -14.11
CA GLU A 162 -11.86 -8.75 -14.92
C GLU A 162 -12.24 -9.95 -14.04
N ILE A 163 -11.40 -10.33 -13.08
CA ILE A 163 -11.70 -11.42 -12.14
C ILE A 163 -12.96 -11.09 -11.32
N LEU A 164 -13.07 -9.85 -10.83
CA LEU A 164 -14.24 -9.43 -10.06
C LEU A 164 -15.52 -9.51 -10.89
N ARG A 165 -15.50 -9.05 -12.13
CA ARG A 165 -16.66 -9.12 -13.03
C ARG A 165 -17.05 -10.57 -13.32
N LYS A 166 -16.08 -11.46 -13.53
CA LYS A 166 -16.32 -12.89 -13.72
C LYS A 166 -16.98 -13.48 -12.47
N ALA A 167 -16.41 -13.26 -11.28
CA ALA A 167 -16.94 -13.78 -10.02
C ALA A 167 -18.39 -13.31 -9.78
N ILE A 168 -18.69 -12.03 -10.06
CA ILE A 168 -20.05 -11.49 -9.96
C ILE A 168 -20.97 -12.17 -10.99
N SER A 169 -20.55 -12.32 -12.24
CA SER A 169 -21.32 -12.97 -13.29
C SER A 169 -21.68 -14.41 -12.91
N ASP A 170 -20.71 -15.17 -12.41
CA ASP A 170 -20.91 -16.57 -12.00
C ASP A 170 -21.87 -16.67 -10.79
N LEU A 171 -21.78 -15.75 -9.84
CA LEU A 171 -22.69 -15.69 -8.70
C LEU A 171 -24.16 -15.48 -9.13
N PHE A 172 -24.40 -14.59 -10.11
CA PHE A 172 -25.74 -14.29 -10.58
C PHE A 172 -26.26 -15.28 -11.64
N SER A 173 -25.39 -16.07 -12.28
CA SER A 173 -25.78 -17.11 -13.22
C SER A 173 -26.14 -18.46 -12.55
N GLY A 174 -26.03 -18.54 -11.23
CA GLY A 174 -26.39 -19.75 -10.48
C GLY A 174 -25.41 -20.92 -10.65
N LYS A 175 -24.17 -20.64 -11.03
CA LYS A 175 -23.09 -21.60 -11.14
C LYS A 175 -22.31 -21.69 -9.84
#